data_949a48de483b74b29193b7611a6090a9
#
_entry.id   949a48de483b74b29193b7611a6090a9
#
_cell.length_a   1.000
_cell.length_b   1.000
_cell.length_c   1.000
_cell.angle_alpha   90.00
_cell.angle_beta   90.00
_cell.angle_gamma   90.00
#
_symmetry.space_group_name_H-M   'P 1'
#
loop_
_entity.id
_entity.type
_entity.pdbx_description
1 polymer ?
#
loop_
_entity_poly.entity_id
_entity_poly.type
_entity_poly.pdbx_seq_one_letter_code
_entity_poly.pdbx_strand_id
1 'polypeptide(L)'
;EMCIRDRVKQCIQSFIYGVNTPSRWGTQAPFTNITLDWTVPNDMAELNAIVGGKEQNFKYKDCVEEMRLVNKAFIEIMIEGDANGRGFQYPIPTYSITKDFDWSPTENNKLLFEMTAKYGTPYFSNYINSDMEPSDVRSMCCRLRLDLRELRKKSGGFFGSGESTGSIGVVTINMPRIAYLAKDETDFYERLEKMMNLAARSLKIKRKVITRLLDEGLYPYTKRYLGTFDNHFSTIGLVGMNEACLNAKWLKKDLSNEESQIFTKNVLNFMREKLSDYQEQYGDLYNLEATPAESTSYRLARHDRKQFPNIITATEKGNTPYYTNSSHLPVGFTSDVFTALDIQDELQTLYTSGTVFHVFLGQKLPSWEASAKLVRKIAENYRLPYYTLSPTYSICQSHGYLDGEQYKCPICGRKTEVYSRITGYYRPVQNWNDGKAEEFKNRKTYDIATSVLHKNHHETSCNVKHDEANDAKELMLFTTKTCPNCKMAKMLLDKANIKYIPIDAEEQKELTKKFAIRKAPTLLVPKQDGTYETYDNVSLIKKYIEESQK
;
A
#
# COMPACT_ATOMS: atom_id res chain seq x y z
N GLU A 1 -14.31 -25.41 -35.85
CA GLU A 1 -13.08 -25.03 -35.17
C GLU A 1 -13.36 -23.91 -34.17
N MET A 2 -12.94 -24.13 -32.93
CA MET A 2 -13.07 -23.13 -31.85
C MET A 2 -12.17 -21.92 -32.16
N CYS A 3 -12.71 -20.70 -32.07
CA CYS A 3 -11.91 -19.53 -32.35
C CYS A 3 -10.84 -19.29 -31.25
N ILE A 4 -9.80 -18.50 -31.56
CA ILE A 4 -8.70 -18.23 -30.62
C ILE A 4 -9.23 -17.66 -29.30
N ARG A 5 -10.21 -16.76 -29.35
CA ARG A 5 -10.87 -16.17 -28.19
C ARG A 5 -11.47 -17.25 -27.27
N ASP A 6 -12.17 -18.22 -27.81
CA ASP A 6 -12.85 -19.28 -27.02
C ASP A 6 -11.81 -20.18 -26.34
N ARG A 7 -10.69 -20.46 -27.01
CA ARG A 7 -9.58 -21.23 -26.44
C ARG A 7 -8.92 -20.47 -25.28
N VAL A 8 -8.65 -19.16 -25.44
CA VAL A 8 -8.11 -18.31 -24.38
C VAL A 8 -9.06 -18.28 -23.20
N LYS A 9 -10.36 -18.05 -23.43
CA LYS A 9 -11.38 -18.05 -22.37
C LYS A 9 -11.42 -19.40 -21.63
N GLN A 10 -11.37 -20.52 -22.32
CA GLN A 10 -11.34 -21.86 -21.73
C GLN A 10 -10.09 -22.11 -20.88
N CYS A 11 -8.91 -21.68 -21.34
CA CYS A 11 -7.67 -21.80 -20.58
C CYS A 11 -7.72 -20.96 -19.29
N ILE A 12 -8.20 -19.72 -19.38
CA ILE A 12 -8.35 -18.83 -18.23
C ILE A 12 -9.40 -19.38 -17.25
N GLN A 13 -10.52 -19.92 -17.74
CA GLN A 13 -11.53 -20.56 -16.90
C GLN A 13 -10.95 -21.75 -16.13
N SER A 14 -10.15 -22.58 -16.78
CA SER A 14 -9.47 -23.71 -16.15
C SER A 14 -8.48 -23.25 -15.08
N PHE A 15 -7.74 -22.17 -15.35
CA PHE A 15 -6.83 -21.54 -14.37
C PHE A 15 -7.60 -21.02 -13.16
N ILE A 16 -8.66 -20.22 -13.37
CA ILE A 16 -9.49 -19.64 -12.29
C ILE A 16 -10.12 -20.76 -11.46
N TYR A 17 -10.65 -21.81 -12.09
CA TYR A 17 -11.18 -22.98 -11.39
C TYR A 17 -10.10 -23.63 -10.52
N GLY A 18 -8.92 -23.88 -11.08
CA GLY A 18 -7.80 -24.50 -10.35
C GLY A 18 -7.38 -23.74 -9.11
N VAL A 19 -7.26 -22.40 -9.19
CA VAL A 19 -6.85 -21.58 -8.04
C VAL A 19 -7.96 -21.37 -7.00
N ASN A 20 -9.22 -21.64 -7.34
CA ASN A 20 -10.34 -21.63 -6.39
C ASN A 20 -10.64 -23.02 -5.79
N THR A 21 -9.97 -24.05 -6.24
CA THR A 21 -10.11 -25.40 -5.68
C THR A 21 -9.37 -25.47 -4.34
N PRO A 22 -9.99 -26.02 -3.28
CA PRO A 22 -9.32 -26.19 -1.99
C PRO A 22 -8.01 -26.95 -2.11
N SER A 23 -7.01 -26.53 -1.34
CA SER A 23 -5.71 -27.20 -1.29
C SER A 23 -5.85 -28.64 -0.76
N ARG A 24 -4.80 -29.45 -0.91
CA ARG A 24 -4.72 -30.84 -0.44
C ARG A 24 -5.24 -31.06 0.99
N TRP A 25 -5.14 -30.07 1.86
CA TRP A 25 -5.58 -30.13 3.25
C TRP A 25 -7.05 -29.67 3.48
N GLY A 26 -7.78 -29.41 2.39
CA GLY A 26 -9.24 -29.37 2.36
C GLY A 26 -9.93 -28.13 2.94
N THR A 27 -9.19 -27.12 3.42
CA THR A 27 -9.82 -26.03 4.16
C THR A 27 -9.83 -24.68 3.47
N GLN A 28 -8.85 -24.38 2.62
CA GLN A 28 -8.74 -23.10 1.92
C GLN A 28 -8.13 -23.26 0.53
N ALA A 29 -8.62 -22.48 -0.43
CA ALA A 29 -7.94 -22.29 -1.71
C ALA A 29 -6.64 -21.48 -1.49
N PRO A 30 -5.59 -21.70 -2.30
CA PRO A 30 -4.37 -20.94 -2.19
C PRO A 30 -4.64 -19.46 -2.48
N PHE A 31 -4.15 -18.57 -1.63
CA PHE A 31 -4.21 -17.14 -1.87
C PHE A 31 -3.39 -16.81 -3.11
N THR A 32 -4.07 -16.47 -4.19
CA THR A 32 -3.47 -16.16 -5.48
C THR A 32 -3.81 -14.73 -5.86
N ASN A 33 -2.81 -13.98 -6.27
CA ASN A 33 -2.94 -12.63 -6.82
C ASN A 33 -2.38 -12.63 -8.25
N ILE A 34 -2.96 -11.82 -9.12
CA ILE A 34 -2.47 -11.57 -10.48
C ILE A 34 -2.43 -10.07 -10.73
N THR A 35 -1.31 -9.57 -11.22
CA THR A 35 -1.21 -8.19 -11.71
C THR A 35 -1.43 -8.21 -13.21
N LEU A 36 -2.39 -7.43 -13.67
CA LEU A 36 -2.76 -7.32 -15.08
C LEU A 36 -2.42 -5.92 -15.56
N ASP A 37 -1.62 -5.86 -16.61
CA ASP A 37 -1.23 -4.61 -17.24
C ASP A 37 -2.29 -4.16 -18.23
N TRP A 38 -2.59 -2.84 -18.23
CA TRP A 38 -3.50 -2.20 -19.17
C TRP A 38 -2.77 -1.56 -20.33
N THR A 39 -1.53 -1.20 -20.09
CA THR A 39 -0.53 -0.75 -21.07
C THR A 39 0.71 -1.61 -20.95
N VAL A 40 1.43 -1.82 -22.04
CA VAL A 40 2.66 -2.61 -22.00
C VAL A 40 3.70 -1.90 -21.14
N PRO A 41 4.25 -2.54 -20.08
CA PRO A 41 5.24 -1.92 -19.22
C PRO A 41 6.48 -1.46 -19.98
N ASN A 42 6.97 -0.26 -19.67
CA ASN A 42 8.10 0.36 -20.38
C ASN A 42 9.39 -0.46 -20.30
N ASP A 43 9.60 -1.17 -19.19
CA ASP A 43 10.76 -2.05 -18.98
C ASP A 43 10.71 -3.34 -19.83
N MET A 44 9.54 -3.72 -20.31
CA MET A 44 9.35 -4.90 -21.17
C MET A 44 9.12 -4.54 -22.65
N ALA A 45 8.61 -3.33 -22.92
CA ALA A 45 8.12 -2.95 -24.26
C ALA A 45 9.11 -3.23 -25.39
N GLU A 46 10.38 -2.95 -25.16
CA GLU A 46 11.44 -3.11 -26.17
C GLU A 46 12.13 -4.49 -26.14
N LEU A 47 11.76 -5.38 -25.21
CA LEU A 47 12.27 -6.75 -25.16
C LEU A 47 11.55 -7.62 -26.19
N ASN A 48 12.28 -8.59 -26.74
CA ASN A 48 11.71 -9.59 -27.64
C ASN A 48 10.73 -10.49 -26.89
N ALA A 49 9.58 -10.76 -27.47
CA ALA A 49 8.58 -11.63 -26.88
C ALA A 49 9.09 -13.07 -26.80
N ILE A 50 8.75 -13.77 -25.71
CA ILE A 50 9.10 -15.19 -25.51
C ILE A 50 7.86 -16.03 -25.72
N VAL A 51 7.86 -16.92 -26.72
CA VAL A 51 6.76 -17.85 -27.01
C VAL A 51 7.28 -19.28 -26.95
N GLY A 52 6.67 -20.10 -26.12
CA GLY A 52 7.09 -21.50 -25.95
C GLY A 52 8.54 -21.66 -25.47
N GLY A 53 9.05 -20.70 -24.66
CA GLY A 53 10.42 -20.67 -24.16
C GLY A 53 11.46 -20.22 -25.20
N LYS A 54 11.03 -19.71 -26.36
CA LYS A 54 11.90 -19.22 -27.43
C LYS A 54 11.66 -17.75 -27.65
N GLU A 55 12.75 -17.00 -27.75
CA GLU A 55 12.74 -15.59 -28.12
C GLU A 55 12.27 -15.42 -29.59
N GLN A 56 11.39 -14.46 -29.82
CA GLN A 56 10.80 -14.15 -31.12
C GLN A 56 11.43 -12.90 -31.75
N ASN A 57 11.11 -12.66 -33.02
CA ASN A 57 11.56 -11.50 -33.75
C ASN A 57 10.64 -10.26 -33.61
N PHE A 58 9.61 -10.32 -32.76
CA PHE A 58 8.72 -9.23 -32.42
C PHE A 58 8.80 -8.93 -30.91
N LYS A 59 8.39 -7.74 -30.53
CA LYS A 59 8.56 -7.22 -29.18
C LYS A 59 7.26 -7.30 -28.37
N TYR A 60 7.35 -7.20 -27.04
CA TYR A 60 6.15 -7.16 -26.20
C TYR A 60 5.22 -5.99 -26.52
N LYS A 61 5.75 -4.81 -26.95
CA LYS A 61 4.91 -3.69 -27.40
C LYS A 61 4.02 -4.03 -28.59
N ASP A 62 4.37 -5.02 -29.39
CA ASP A 62 3.62 -5.48 -30.55
C ASP A 62 2.47 -6.42 -30.16
N CYS A 63 2.41 -6.87 -28.87
CA CYS A 63 1.43 -7.85 -28.37
C CYS A 63 0.24 -7.19 -27.64
N VAL A 64 -0.14 -5.99 -27.99
CA VAL A 64 -1.22 -5.23 -27.31
C VAL A 64 -2.58 -5.92 -27.47
N GLU A 65 -2.86 -6.49 -28.65
CA GLU A 65 -4.14 -7.16 -28.91
C GLU A 65 -4.28 -8.47 -28.14
N GLU A 66 -3.19 -9.21 -27.98
CA GLU A 66 -3.15 -10.42 -27.17
C GLU A 66 -3.37 -10.08 -25.69
N MET A 67 -2.74 -9.02 -25.19
CA MET A 67 -2.95 -8.51 -23.83
C MET A 67 -4.42 -8.12 -23.60
N ARG A 68 -5.03 -7.41 -24.55
CA ARG A 68 -6.46 -7.04 -24.51
C ARG A 68 -7.36 -8.25 -24.50
N LEU A 69 -7.06 -9.28 -25.31
CA LEU A 69 -7.82 -10.52 -25.38
C LEU A 69 -7.77 -11.29 -24.05
N VAL A 70 -6.59 -11.41 -23.44
CA VAL A 70 -6.40 -12.06 -22.14
C VAL A 70 -7.17 -11.31 -21.04
N ASN A 71 -7.05 -9.98 -20.98
CA ASN A 71 -7.77 -9.13 -20.02
C ASN A 71 -9.29 -9.31 -20.18
N LYS A 72 -9.81 -9.26 -21.42
CA LYS A 72 -11.23 -9.42 -21.70
C LYS A 72 -11.75 -10.77 -21.23
N ALA A 73 -11.08 -11.86 -21.62
CA ALA A 73 -11.49 -13.20 -21.24
C ALA A 73 -11.45 -13.40 -19.71
N PHE A 74 -10.45 -12.87 -19.03
CA PHE A 74 -10.34 -12.93 -17.57
C PHE A 74 -11.50 -12.20 -16.90
N ILE A 75 -11.79 -10.97 -17.31
CA ILE A 75 -12.83 -10.14 -16.69
C ILE A 75 -14.22 -10.74 -16.94
N GLU A 76 -14.50 -11.23 -18.16
CA GLU A 76 -15.77 -11.88 -18.49
C GLU A 76 -16.05 -13.05 -17.52
N ILE A 77 -15.08 -13.93 -17.30
CA ILE A 77 -15.21 -15.07 -16.38
C ILE A 77 -15.43 -14.62 -14.94
N MET A 78 -14.71 -13.58 -14.50
CA MET A 78 -14.87 -13.04 -13.15
C MET A 78 -16.25 -12.38 -12.93
N ILE A 79 -16.86 -11.79 -13.96
CA ILE A 79 -18.22 -11.21 -13.92
C ILE A 79 -19.29 -12.32 -13.95
N GLU A 80 -19.09 -13.37 -14.76
CA GLU A 80 -20.00 -14.51 -14.85
C GLU A 80 -20.12 -15.23 -13.51
N GLY A 81 -18.99 -15.41 -12.81
CA GLY A 81 -18.92 -16.14 -11.55
C GLY A 81 -19.10 -17.67 -11.74
N ASP A 82 -19.36 -18.36 -10.64
CA ASP A 82 -19.62 -19.80 -10.65
C ASP A 82 -21.06 -20.12 -11.10
N ALA A 83 -21.37 -21.40 -11.22
CA ALA A 83 -22.71 -21.89 -11.62
C ALA A 83 -23.85 -21.44 -10.66
N ASN A 84 -23.54 -20.96 -9.47
CA ASN A 84 -24.50 -20.45 -8.50
C ASN A 84 -24.55 -18.91 -8.46
N GLY A 85 -23.82 -18.23 -9.36
CA GLY A 85 -23.71 -16.78 -9.41
C GLY A 85 -22.82 -16.18 -8.33
N ARG A 86 -21.95 -17.00 -7.68
CA ARG A 86 -20.94 -16.51 -6.75
C ARG A 86 -19.75 -16.00 -7.54
N GLY A 87 -19.28 -14.79 -7.19
CA GLY A 87 -18.03 -14.29 -7.73
C GLY A 87 -16.84 -15.16 -7.28
N PHE A 88 -15.87 -15.37 -8.17
CA PHE A 88 -14.62 -16.05 -7.82
C PHE A 88 -13.80 -15.18 -6.85
N GLN A 89 -13.19 -15.82 -5.84
CA GLN A 89 -12.36 -15.13 -4.86
C GLN A 89 -10.92 -14.95 -5.36
N TYR A 90 -10.45 -15.87 -6.18
CA TYR A 90 -9.08 -15.95 -6.69
C TYR A 90 -9.06 -16.15 -8.22
N PRO A 91 -7.99 -15.68 -8.88
CA PRO A 91 -6.95 -14.83 -8.34
C PRO A 91 -7.48 -13.43 -8.06
N ILE A 92 -6.94 -12.76 -7.04
CA ILE A 92 -7.26 -11.35 -6.76
C ILE A 92 -6.57 -10.50 -7.83
N PRO A 93 -7.31 -9.79 -8.70
CA PRO A 93 -6.69 -9.00 -9.76
C PRO A 93 -6.26 -7.64 -9.26
N THR A 94 -5.07 -7.22 -9.65
CA THR A 94 -4.56 -5.86 -9.48
C THR A 94 -4.35 -5.23 -10.84
N TYR A 95 -4.86 -4.02 -11.03
CA TYR A 95 -4.66 -3.22 -12.24
C TYR A 95 -3.82 -1.99 -11.94
N SER A 96 -2.82 -1.76 -12.79
CA SER A 96 -1.93 -0.59 -12.70
C SER A 96 -2.60 0.61 -13.36
N ILE A 97 -2.84 1.67 -12.59
CA ILE A 97 -3.34 2.96 -13.09
C ILE A 97 -2.13 3.87 -13.31
N THR A 98 -1.71 3.95 -14.55
CA THR A 98 -0.56 4.75 -15.02
C THR A 98 -1.00 6.08 -15.63
N LYS A 99 -0.07 6.99 -15.87
CA LYS A 99 -0.37 8.30 -16.49
C LYS A 99 -0.95 8.18 -17.89
N ASP A 100 -0.60 7.10 -18.59
CA ASP A 100 -1.05 6.75 -19.94
C ASP A 100 -2.25 5.79 -19.95
N PHE A 101 -2.92 5.56 -18.80
CA PHE A 101 -4.11 4.73 -18.72
C PHE A 101 -5.23 5.31 -19.59
N ASP A 102 -5.69 4.52 -20.56
CA ASP A 102 -6.80 4.90 -21.44
C ASP A 102 -8.14 4.83 -20.70
N TRP A 103 -8.74 5.98 -20.42
CA TRP A 103 -10.05 6.11 -19.79
C TRP A 103 -11.22 6.13 -20.78
N SER A 104 -10.96 5.96 -22.08
CA SER A 104 -12.00 5.95 -23.10
C SER A 104 -12.97 4.76 -22.94
N PRO A 105 -14.21 4.81 -23.46
CA PRO A 105 -15.22 3.77 -23.28
C PRO A 105 -14.97 2.54 -24.16
N THR A 106 -13.75 1.99 -24.11
CA THR A 106 -13.43 0.72 -24.77
C THR A 106 -14.23 -0.44 -24.17
N GLU A 107 -14.36 -1.54 -24.90
CA GLU A 107 -15.05 -2.73 -24.39
C GLU A 107 -14.40 -3.25 -23.11
N ASN A 108 -13.07 -3.30 -23.06
CA ASN A 108 -12.34 -3.76 -21.87
C ASN A 108 -12.53 -2.83 -20.67
N ASN A 109 -12.54 -1.51 -20.89
CA ASN A 109 -12.80 -0.55 -19.81
C ASN A 109 -14.20 -0.72 -19.24
N LYS A 110 -15.22 -0.88 -20.10
CA LYS A 110 -16.59 -1.15 -19.64
C LYS A 110 -16.65 -2.41 -18.79
N LEU A 111 -16.05 -3.50 -19.24
CA LEU A 111 -16.00 -4.76 -18.50
C LEU A 111 -15.24 -4.62 -17.16
N LEU A 112 -14.08 -3.98 -17.14
CA LEU A 112 -13.29 -3.76 -15.92
C LEU A 112 -14.11 -3.01 -14.87
N PHE A 113 -14.72 -1.90 -15.27
CA PHE A 113 -15.47 -1.07 -14.34
C PHE A 113 -16.85 -1.63 -13.99
N GLU A 114 -17.44 -2.50 -14.84
CA GLU A 114 -18.61 -3.30 -14.49
C GLU A 114 -18.29 -4.35 -13.42
N MET A 115 -17.19 -5.09 -13.57
CA MET A 115 -16.69 -6.01 -12.54
C MET A 115 -16.41 -5.29 -11.22
N THR A 116 -15.83 -4.10 -11.30
CA THR A 116 -15.57 -3.26 -10.14
C THR A 116 -16.85 -2.79 -9.47
N ALA A 117 -17.84 -2.33 -10.24
CA ALA A 117 -19.12 -1.86 -9.73
C ALA A 117 -19.92 -2.97 -9.05
N LYS A 118 -19.95 -4.17 -9.63
CA LYS A 118 -20.78 -5.30 -9.20
C LYS A 118 -20.19 -6.05 -8.02
N TYR A 119 -18.93 -6.47 -8.14
CA TYR A 119 -18.28 -7.33 -7.15
C TYR A 119 -17.15 -6.67 -6.39
N GLY A 120 -16.61 -5.53 -6.89
CA GLY A 120 -15.46 -4.88 -6.27
C GLY A 120 -14.21 -5.75 -6.21
N THR A 121 -14.09 -6.72 -7.12
CA THR A 121 -12.99 -7.68 -7.10
C THR A 121 -11.63 -7.03 -7.31
N PRO A 122 -11.46 -6.05 -8.26
CA PRO A 122 -10.17 -5.48 -8.55
C PRO A 122 -9.60 -4.60 -7.45
N TYR A 123 -8.27 -4.62 -7.36
CA TYR A 123 -7.48 -3.59 -6.71
C TYR A 123 -6.84 -2.71 -7.77
N PHE A 124 -6.58 -1.47 -7.39
CA PHE A 124 -5.93 -0.47 -8.24
C PHE A 124 -4.63 0.00 -7.61
N SER A 125 -3.52 -0.20 -8.31
CA SER A 125 -2.22 0.39 -7.98
C SER A 125 -2.12 1.76 -8.65
N ASN A 126 -1.91 2.81 -7.86
CA ASN A 126 -1.86 4.18 -8.35
C ASN A 126 -0.42 4.60 -8.65
N TYR A 127 -0.16 4.95 -9.91
CA TYR A 127 1.12 5.46 -10.39
C TYR A 127 1.00 6.87 -11.01
N ILE A 128 -0.19 7.51 -10.93
CA ILE A 128 -0.40 8.86 -11.45
C ILE A 128 0.32 9.89 -10.58
N ASN A 129 0.04 9.88 -9.27
CA ASN A 129 0.61 10.79 -8.28
C ASN A 129 1.64 10.10 -7.36
N SER A 130 2.22 9.01 -7.81
CA SER A 130 3.21 8.24 -7.07
C SER A 130 4.62 8.62 -7.50
N ASP A 131 5.56 8.56 -6.57
CA ASP A 131 7.00 8.63 -6.81
C ASP A 131 7.60 7.29 -7.27
N MET A 132 6.75 6.30 -7.52
CA MET A 132 7.12 4.94 -7.92
C MET A 132 6.64 4.63 -9.33
N GLU A 133 7.44 3.86 -10.05
CA GLU A 133 7.08 3.32 -11.35
C GLU A 133 6.49 1.90 -11.22
N PRO A 134 5.68 1.43 -12.19
CA PRO A 134 5.13 0.07 -12.16
C PRO A 134 6.18 -1.02 -12.00
N SER A 135 7.39 -0.81 -12.53
CA SER A 135 8.54 -1.71 -12.38
C SER A 135 9.10 -1.78 -10.96
N ASP A 136 8.85 -0.77 -10.10
CA ASP A 136 9.34 -0.72 -8.72
C ASP A 136 8.49 -1.53 -7.74
N VAL A 137 7.37 -2.07 -8.19
CA VAL A 137 6.37 -2.68 -7.33
C VAL A 137 5.96 -4.03 -7.86
N ARG A 138 5.75 -4.97 -6.95
CA ARG A 138 5.05 -6.22 -7.22
C ARG A 138 3.93 -6.39 -6.21
N SER A 139 2.76 -6.82 -6.67
CA SER A 139 1.68 -7.21 -5.77
C SER A 139 2.00 -8.56 -5.14
N MET A 140 1.88 -8.64 -3.83
CA MET A 140 1.98 -9.89 -3.08
C MET A 140 0.74 -10.11 -2.22
N CYS A 141 0.19 -11.32 -2.26
CA CYS A 141 -0.96 -11.72 -1.45
C CYS A 141 -2.11 -10.71 -1.47
N CYS A 142 -2.93 -10.71 -0.44
CA CYS A 142 -4.17 -9.94 -0.37
C CYS A 142 -4.00 -8.42 -0.32
N ARG A 143 -2.80 -7.81 -0.36
CA ARG A 143 -2.63 -6.35 -0.18
C ARG A 143 -1.19 -5.88 -0.14
N LEU A 144 -0.24 -6.73 -0.45
CA LEU A 144 1.15 -6.35 -0.31
C LEU A 144 1.65 -5.72 -1.61
N ARG A 145 1.66 -4.40 -1.64
CA ARG A 145 2.57 -3.65 -2.49
C ARG A 145 3.95 -3.73 -1.83
N LEU A 146 4.91 -4.40 -2.46
CA LEU A 146 6.30 -4.37 -2.02
C LEU A 146 7.05 -3.29 -2.76
N ASP A 147 7.64 -2.38 -2.01
CA ASP A 147 8.58 -1.41 -2.54
C ASP A 147 9.92 -2.12 -2.79
N LEU A 148 10.27 -2.29 -4.06
CA LEU A 148 11.48 -2.98 -4.48
C LEU A 148 12.71 -2.06 -4.62
N ARG A 149 12.57 -0.76 -4.33
CA ARG A 149 13.67 0.21 -4.46
C ARG A 149 14.88 -0.16 -3.60
N GLU A 150 14.65 -0.67 -2.39
CA GLU A 150 15.73 -1.16 -1.52
C GLU A 150 16.41 -2.42 -2.08
N LEU A 151 15.66 -3.31 -2.71
CA LEU A 151 16.20 -4.49 -3.36
C LEU A 151 17.09 -4.11 -4.55
N ARG A 152 16.67 -3.14 -5.36
CA ARG A 152 17.46 -2.62 -6.49
C ARG A 152 18.76 -1.96 -6.06
N LYS A 153 18.77 -1.22 -4.95
CA LYS A 153 19.99 -0.63 -4.37
C LYS A 153 21.00 -1.73 -4.00
N LYS A 154 20.50 -2.84 -3.43
CA LYS A 154 21.34 -3.96 -2.99
C LYS A 154 21.92 -4.77 -4.16
N SER A 155 21.20 -4.88 -5.27
CA SER A 155 21.60 -5.65 -6.46
C SER A 155 22.40 -4.86 -7.51
N GLY A 156 22.72 -3.59 -7.25
CA GLY A 156 23.50 -2.77 -8.19
C GLY A 156 22.77 -2.43 -9.50
N GLY A 157 21.45 -2.54 -9.53
CA GLY A 157 20.63 -2.16 -10.70
C GLY A 157 20.57 -3.20 -11.81
N PHE A 158 21.01 -4.44 -11.60
CA PHE A 158 20.95 -5.50 -12.60
C PHE A 158 19.53 -6.04 -12.80
N PHE A 159 19.22 -6.39 -14.05
CA PHE A 159 17.96 -6.99 -14.50
C PHE A 159 17.59 -8.24 -13.65
N GLY A 160 16.30 -8.37 -13.27
CA GLY A 160 15.77 -9.52 -12.53
C GLY A 160 15.61 -9.30 -11.02
N SER A 161 15.97 -8.14 -10.47
CA SER A 161 15.98 -7.87 -9.02
C SER A 161 14.61 -7.87 -8.34
N GLY A 162 13.51 -7.85 -9.10
CA GLY A 162 12.14 -7.89 -8.57
C GLY A 162 11.53 -9.28 -8.49
N GLU A 163 12.20 -10.31 -9.03
CA GLU A 163 11.71 -11.69 -9.04
C GLU A 163 11.96 -12.39 -7.71
N SER A 164 11.15 -13.42 -7.44
CA SER A 164 11.29 -14.28 -6.27
C SER A 164 11.29 -13.54 -4.93
N THR A 165 10.56 -12.41 -4.87
CA THR A 165 10.38 -11.65 -3.62
C THR A 165 9.28 -12.25 -2.75
N GLY A 166 9.35 -12.00 -1.44
CA GLY A 166 8.38 -12.52 -0.50
C GLY A 166 8.55 -11.94 0.90
N SER A 167 7.88 -12.54 1.87
CA SER A 167 8.07 -12.24 3.30
C SER A 167 8.40 -13.52 4.05
N ILE A 168 9.43 -13.47 4.91
CA ILE A 168 9.74 -14.58 5.81
C ILE A 168 8.78 -14.66 6.98
N GLY A 169 8.13 -13.58 7.30
CA GLY A 169 7.15 -13.50 8.35
C GLY A 169 6.86 -12.09 8.77
N VAL A 170 5.72 -11.93 9.43
CA VAL A 170 5.21 -10.65 9.91
C VAL A 170 5.13 -10.67 11.43
N VAL A 171 5.64 -9.63 12.08
CA VAL A 171 5.40 -9.35 13.50
C VAL A 171 4.59 -8.08 13.60
N THR A 172 3.40 -8.17 14.19
CA THR A 172 2.48 -7.03 14.36
C THR A 172 2.59 -6.47 15.77
N ILE A 173 2.90 -5.18 15.87
CA ILE A 173 3.05 -4.46 17.13
C ILE A 173 1.68 -3.96 17.62
N ASN A 174 1.39 -4.22 18.90
CA ASN A 174 0.18 -3.77 19.58
C ASN A 174 0.36 -2.33 20.09
N MET A 175 0.01 -1.34 19.24
CA MET A 175 0.19 0.07 19.55
C MET A 175 -0.67 0.57 20.72
N PRO A 176 -1.98 0.16 20.85
CA PRO A 176 -2.82 0.57 21.99
C PRO A 176 -2.24 0.21 23.34
N ARG A 177 -1.69 -1.00 23.48
CA ARG A 177 -1.08 -1.44 24.75
C ARG A 177 0.16 -0.61 25.10
N ILE A 178 0.99 -0.30 24.11
CA ILE A 178 2.18 0.54 24.32
C ILE A 178 1.76 1.92 24.81
N ALA A 179 0.80 2.56 24.13
CA ALA A 179 0.29 3.87 24.49
C ALA A 179 -0.38 3.92 25.86
N TYR A 180 -1.19 2.89 26.20
CA TYR A 180 -1.85 2.77 27.49
C TYR A 180 -0.86 2.69 28.65
N LEU A 181 0.22 1.93 28.49
CA LEU A 181 1.25 1.72 29.50
C LEU A 181 2.25 2.86 29.59
N ALA A 182 2.41 3.65 28.55
CA ALA A 182 3.33 4.77 28.54
C ALA A 182 2.91 5.89 29.48
N LYS A 183 3.88 6.52 30.12
CA LYS A 183 3.69 7.67 31.01
C LYS A 183 3.49 8.95 30.20
N ASP A 184 4.32 9.11 29.19
CA ASP A 184 4.41 10.23 28.27
C ASP A 184 4.88 9.77 26.89
N GLU A 185 5.07 10.70 25.97
CA GLU A 185 5.47 10.43 24.59
C GLU A 185 6.89 9.82 24.51
N THR A 186 7.81 10.24 25.37
CA THR A 186 9.17 9.69 25.42
C THR A 186 9.17 8.21 25.83
N ASP A 187 8.48 7.87 26.91
CA ASP A 187 8.31 6.47 27.35
C ASP A 187 7.60 5.61 26.29
N PHE A 188 6.69 6.22 25.49
CA PHE A 188 6.07 5.53 24.38
C PHE A 188 7.10 5.11 23.31
N TYR A 189 7.99 6.02 22.88
CA TYR A 189 9.01 5.68 21.89
C TYR A 189 10.04 4.69 22.42
N GLU A 190 10.45 4.79 23.68
CA GLU A 190 11.35 3.81 24.32
C GLU A 190 10.73 2.39 24.32
N ARG A 191 9.44 2.28 24.67
CA ARG A 191 8.71 1.01 24.63
C ARG A 191 8.54 0.49 23.22
N LEU A 192 8.23 1.35 22.26
CA LEU A 192 8.08 0.99 20.86
C LEU A 192 9.41 0.46 20.30
N GLU A 193 10.52 1.15 20.56
CA GLU A 193 11.84 0.70 20.13
C GLU A 193 12.20 -0.67 20.71
N LYS A 194 11.91 -0.88 21.99
CA LYS A 194 12.14 -2.16 22.66
C LYS A 194 11.35 -3.31 22.00
N MET A 195 10.11 -3.05 21.63
CA MET A 195 9.28 -4.03 20.93
C MET A 195 9.75 -4.27 19.50
N MET A 196 10.18 -3.22 18.79
CA MET A 196 10.74 -3.35 17.44
C MET A 196 12.05 -4.13 17.44
N ASN A 197 12.95 -3.87 18.38
CA ASN A 197 14.20 -4.63 18.56
C ASN A 197 13.92 -6.12 18.79
N LEU A 198 12.92 -6.45 19.62
CA LEU A 198 12.49 -7.82 19.85
C LEU A 198 11.92 -8.47 18.57
N ALA A 199 11.10 -7.73 17.84
CA ALA A 199 10.51 -8.17 16.57
C ALA A 199 11.60 -8.44 15.51
N ALA A 200 12.53 -7.52 15.33
CA ALA A 200 13.63 -7.67 14.38
C ALA A 200 14.51 -8.88 14.70
N ARG A 201 14.88 -9.07 15.98
CA ARG A 201 15.61 -10.24 16.45
C ARG A 201 14.85 -11.55 16.21
N SER A 202 13.55 -11.57 16.48
CA SER A 202 12.70 -12.73 16.25
C SER A 202 12.66 -13.11 14.76
N LEU A 203 12.52 -12.13 13.88
CA LEU A 203 12.53 -12.34 12.43
C LEU A 203 13.91 -12.81 11.93
N LYS A 204 15.01 -12.29 12.48
CA LYS A 204 16.36 -12.80 12.16
C LYS A 204 16.54 -14.26 12.54
N ILE A 205 16.06 -14.66 13.73
CA ILE A 205 16.10 -16.08 14.16
C ILE A 205 15.24 -16.93 13.23
N LYS A 206 14.01 -16.47 12.91
CA LYS A 206 13.13 -17.18 11.98
C LYS A 206 13.77 -17.37 10.62
N ARG A 207 14.37 -16.31 10.03
CA ARG A 207 15.09 -16.39 8.76
C ARG A 207 16.16 -17.47 8.80
N LYS A 208 17.01 -17.46 9.83
CA LYS A 208 18.06 -18.45 10.01
C LYS A 208 17.54 -19.89 10.04
N VAL A 209 16.43 -20.11 10.75
CA VAL A 209 15.81 -21.45 10.87
C VAL A 209 15.22 -21.89 9.54
N ILE A 210 14.42 -21.07 8.86
CA ILE A 210 13.77 -21.47 7.60
C ILE A 210 14.76 -21.63 6.46
N THR A 211 15.86 -20.85 6.43
CA THR A 211 16.94 -21.02 5.43
C THR A 211 17.61 -22.38 5.62
N ARG A 212 17.96 -22.74 6.86
CA ARG A 212 18.50 -24.08 7.15
C ARG A 212 17.54 -25.18 6.69
N LEU A 213 16.24 -25.06 6.99
CA LEU A 213 15.24 -26.05 6.58
C LEU A 213 15.06 -26.13 5.06
N LEU A 214 15.24 -25.01 4.34
CA LEU A 214 15.28 -24.98 2.87
C LEU A 214 16.47 -25.78 2.34
N ASP A 215 17.66 -25.58 2.93
CA ASP A 215 18.89 -26.27 2.54
C ASP A 215 18.79 -27.77 2.80
N GLU A 216 18.19 -28.16 3.92
CA GLU A 216 17.88 -29.55 4.30
C GLU A 216 16.77 -30.20 3.43
N GLY A 217 16.15 -29.45 2.49
CA GLY A 217 15.17 -29.97 1.54
C GLY A 217 13.73 -30.07 2.06
N LEU A 218 13.43 -29.49 3.24
CA LEU A 218 12.08 -29.50 3.82
C LEU A 218 11.09 -28.59 3.09
N TYR A 219 11.56 -27.72 2.20
CA TYR A 219 10.74 -26.87 1.34
C TYR A 219 11.02 -27.15 -0.15
N PRO A 220 10.65 -28.33 -0.69
CA PRO A 220 11.05 -28.76 -2.04
C PRO A 220 10.51 -27.85 -3.15
N TYR A 221 9.27 -27.38 -3.02
CA TYR A 221 8.67 -26.44 -3.99
C TYR A 221 9.31 -25.06 -3.91
N THR A 222 9.51 -24.52 -2.71
CA THR A 222 10.19 -23.24 -2.51
C THR A 222 11.61 -23.27 -3.07
N LYS A 223 12.35 -24.35 -2.80
CA LYS A 223 13.70 -24.53 -3.33
C LYS A 223 13.73 -24.57 -4.86
N ARG A 224 12.75 -25.27 -5.46
CA ARG A 224 12.64 -25.39 -6.92
C ARG A 224 12.28 -24.07 -7.61
N TYR A 225 11.33 -23.29 -7.06
CA TYR A 225 10.77 -22.13 -7.72
C TYR A 225 11.39 -20.80 -7.28
N LEU A 226 11.84 -20.67 -6.05
CA LEU A 226 12.41 -19.44 -5.50
C LEU A 226 13.94 -19.53 -5.28
N GLY A 227 14.48 -20.73 -5.10
CA GLY A 227 15.90 -20.96 -4.87
C GLY A 227 16.36 -20.57 -3.47
N THR A 228 16.25 -19.30 -3.10
CA THR A 228 16.68 -18.72 -1.83
C THR A 228 15.62 -17.85 -1.19
N PHE A 229 15.86 -17.40 0.05
CA PHE A 229 15.05 -16.38 0.73
C PHE A 229 15.73 -14.99 0.75
N ASP A 230 16.77 -14.77 -0.03
CA ASP A 230 17.57 -13.53 0.05
C ASP A 230 16.78 -12.27 -0.32
N ASN A 231 15.83 -12.40 -1.26
CA ASN A 231 14.94 -11.33 -1.68
C ASN A 231 13.66 -11.23 -0.85
N HIS A 232 13.55 -11.98 0.26
CA HIS A 232 12.36 -11.95 1.12
C HIS A 232 12.53 -10.94 2.25
N PHE A 233 11.47 -10.19 2.52
CA PHE A 233 11.45 -9.19 3.59
C PHE A 233 11.16 -9.80 4.96
N SER A 234 11.80 -9.25 5.98
CA SER A 234 11.41 -9.38 7.39
C SER A 234 10.43 -8.25 7.68
N THR A 235 9.17 -8.57 7.93
CA THR A 235 8.08 -7.59 7.97
C THR A 235 7.72 -7.25 9.41
N ILE A 236 7.71 -5.95 9.75
CA ILE A 236 7.18 -5.44 11.00
C ILE A 236 5.98 -4.57 10.68
N GLY A 237 4.85 -4.87 11.30
CA GLY A 237 3.61 -4.13 11.12
C GLY A 237 3.05 -3.62 12.43
N LEU A 238 1.91 -2.94 12.37
CA LEU A 238 1.23 -2.39 13.53
C LEU A 238 -0.29 -2.53 13.44
N VAL A 239 -0.95 -2.46 14.59
CA VAL A 239 -2.42 -2.48 14.71
C VAL A 239 -2.87 -1.47 15.77
N GLY A 240 -4.02 -0.84 15.54
CA GLY A 240 -4.70 -0.03 16.54
C GLY A 240 -4.11 1.36 16.75
N MET A 241 -3.58 2.01 15.72
CA MET A 241 -3.00 3.35 15.92
C MET A 241 -4.04 4.38 16.37
N ASN A 242 -5.30 4.26 15.89
CA ASN A 242 -6.40 5.09 16.39
C ASN A 242 -6.60 4.93 17.90
N GLU A 243 -6.68 3.69 18.37
CA GLU A 243 -6.84 3.40 19.80
C GLU A 243 -5.57 3.72 20.59
N ALA A 244 -4.39 3.69 19.97
CA ALA A 244 -3.16 4.16 20.60
C ALA A 244 -3.24 5.67 20.92
N CYS A 245 -3.71 6.48 19.98
CA CYS A 245 -3.92 7.92 20.18
C CYS A 245 -4.94 8.18 21.31
N LEU A 246 -6.03 7.43 21.37
CA LEU A 246 -7.05 7.55 22.42
C LEU A 246 -6.53 7.11 23.81
N ASN A 247 -5.65 6.11 23.89
CA ASN A 247 -5.07 5.61 25.13
C ASN A 247 -3.85 6.42 25.60
N ALA A 248 -3.23 7.20 24.73
CA ALA A 248 -2.09 8.06 25.06
C ALA A 248 -2.50 9.17 26.03
N LYS A 249 -1.90 9.19 27.22
CA LYS A 249 -2.28 10.12 28.31
C LYS A 249 -2.09 11.58 27.96
N TRP A 250 -1.14 11.85 27.08
CA TRP A 250 -0.77 13.20 26.61
C TRP A 250 -1.61 13.67 25.42
N LEU A 251 -2.36 12.76 24.74
CA LEU A 251 -3.08 13.07 23.52
C LEU A 251 -4.61 12.94 23.65
N LYS A 252 -5.11 11.73 23.94
CA LYS A 252 -6.53 11.38 24.16
C LYS A 252 -7.49 11.85 23.06
N LYS A 253 -7.05 11.86 21.82
CA LYS A 253 -7.80 12.26 20.63
C LYS A 253 -7.73 11.13 19.60
N ASP A 254 -8.76 10.95 18.79
CA ASP A 254 -8.77 9.96 17.72
C ASP A 254 -8.00 10.45 16.46
N LEU A 255 -7.88 9.59 15.45
CA LEU A 255 -7.16 9.92 14.21
C LEU A 255 -7.85 10.98 13.32
N SER A 256 -9.07 11.40 13.62
CA SER A 256 -9.69 12.52 12.92
C SER A 256 -9.06 13.87 13.32
N ASN A 257 -8.38 13.92 14.46
CA ASN A 257 -7.73 15.11 14.98
C ASN A 257 -6.33 15.28 14.41
N GLU A 258 -5.96 16.50 14.05
CA GLU A 258 -4.67 16.85 13.44
C GLU A 258 -3.46 16.47 14.32
N GLU A 259 -3.52 16.70 15.63
CA GLU A 259 -2.45 16.31 16.54
C GLU A 259 -2.20 14.79 16.54
N SER A 260 -3.27 14.00 16.45
CA SER A 260 -3.18 12.54 16.34
C SER A 260 -2.62 12.09 15.00
N GLN A 261 -2.91 12.81 13.93
CA GLN A 261 -2.32 12.57 12.60
C GLN A 261 -0.82 12.88 12.61
N ILE A 262 -0.41 14.01 13.20
CA ILE A 262 1.00 14.39 13.35
C ILE A 262 1.74 13.35 14.20
N PHE A 263 1.19 12.96 15.34
CA PHE A 263 1.77 11.91 16.18
C PHE A 263 1.91 10.58 15.43
N THR A 264 0.87 10.16 14.72
CA THR A 264 0.91 8.93 13.91
C THR A 264 1.97 8.99 12.82
N LYS A 265 2.09 10.13 12.13
CA LYS A 265 3.12 10.35 11.12
C LYS A 265 4.53 10.24 11.71
N ASN A 266 4.76 10.84 12.89
CA ASN A 266 6.02 10.74 13.60
C ASN A 266 6.33 9.29 14.00
N VAL A 267 5.36 8.56 14.51
CA VAL A 267 5.49 7.14 14.86
C VAL A 267 5.87 6.29 13.63
N LEU A 268 5.19 6.47 12.50
CA LEU A 268 5.49 5.74 11.28
C LEU A 268 6.89 6.06 10.74
N ASN A 269 7.31 7.32 10.78
CA ASN A 269 8.66 7.72 10.39
C ASN A 269 9.73 7.13 11.33
N PHE A 270 9.50 7.17 12.63
CA PHE A 270 10.38 6.52 13.61
C PHE A 270 10.54 5.02 13.33
N MET A 271 9.41 4.32 13.06
CA MET A 271 9.47 2.89 12.71
C MET A 271 10.26 2.65 11.43
N ARG A 272 10.11 3.49 10.40
CA ARG A 272 10.87 3.38 9.15
C ARG A 272 12.37 3.58 9.36
N GLU A 273 12.76 4.55 10.18
CA GLU A 273 14.17 4.79 10.53
C GLU A 273 14.75 3.55 11.23
N LYS A 274 14.04 2.98 12.20
CA LYS A 274 14.46 1.75 12.87
C LYS A 274 14.59 0.55 11.94
N LEU A 275 13.71 0.43 10.94
CA LEU A 275 13.84 -0.63 9.94
C LEU A 275 15.08 -0.46 9.06
N SER A 276 15.47 0.77 8.76
CA SER A 276 16.73 1.06 8.07
C SER A 276 17.95 0.65 8.92
N ASP A 277 17.92 0.96 10.23
CA ASP A 277 18.96 0.54 11.18
C ASP A 277 19.09 -0.99 11.21
N TYR A 278 17.96 -1.72 11.20
CA TYR A 278 17.98 -3.20 11.18
C TYR A 278 18.50 -3.78 9.86
N GLN A 279 18.20 -3.12 8.72
CA GLN A 279 18.78 -3.53 7.43
C GLN A 279 20.31 -3.42 7.47
N GLU A 280 20.83 -2.35 8.04
CA GLU A 280 22.27 -2.12 8.21
C GLU A 280 22.88 -3.15 9.18
N GLN A 281 22.23 -3.35 10.33
CA GLN A 281 22.71 -4.25 11.39
C GLN A 281 22.72 -5.73 10.99
N TYR A 282 21.66 -6.20 10.32
CA TYR A 282 21.44 -7.62 10.05
C TYR A 282 21.77 -8.04 8.61
N GLY A 283 21.91 -7.08 7.69
CA GLY A 283 22.13 -7.34 6.27
C GLY A 283 20.92 -7.92 5.53
N ASP A 284 19.74 -7.96 6.18
CA ASP A 284 18.48 -8.49 5.64
C ASP A 284 17.57 -7.36 5.16
N LEU A 285 16.59 -7.67 4.32
CA LEU A 285 15.55 -6.73 3.93
C LEU A 285 14.47 -6.62 5.01
N TYR A 286 14.11 -5.39 5.38
CA TYR A 286 13.02 -5.08 6.30
C TYR A 286 12.01 -4.15 5.65
N ASN A 287 10.73 -4.29 5.97
CA ASN A 287 9.67 -3.39 5.54
C ASN A 287 8.64 -3.11 6.63
N LEU A 288 7.94 -1.96 6.49
CA LEU A 288 6.85 -1.54 7.36
C LEU A 288 5.51 -1.90 6.72
N GLU A 289 4.72 -2.70 7.43
CA GLU A 289 3.42 -3.16 6.94
C GLU A 289 2.25 -2.46 7.63
N ALA A 290 1.30 -1.99 6.83
CA ALA A 290 -0.05 -1.74 7.33
C ALA A 290 -0.74 -3.08 7.54
N THR A 291 -0.55 -3.70 8.70
CA THR A 291 -0.98 -5.09 8.94
C THR A 291 -2.48 -5.26 8.74
N PRO A 292 -2.89 -6.20 7.87
CA PRO A 292 -4.29 -6.56 7.67
C PRO A 292 -4.77 -7.47 8.81
N ALA A 293 -5.00 -6.88 9.96
CA ALA A 293 -5.30 -7.62 11.17
C ALA A 293 -6.75 -8.13 11.18
N GLU A 294 -6.97 -9.41 10.94
CA GLU A 294 -8.28 -10.07 11.08
C GLU A 294 -8.48 -10.57 12.52
N SER A 295 -7.98 -11.79 12.79
CA SER A 295 -8.07 -12.36 14.13
C SER A 295 -7.16 -11.67 15.13
N THR A 296 -6.05 -11.10 14.68
CA THR A 296 -5.08 -10.42 15.54
C THR A 296 -5.68 -9.19 16.21
N SER A 297 -6.45 -8.36 15.49
CA SER A 297 -7.11 -7.18 16.04
C SER A 297 -8.08 -7.54 17.18
N TYR A 298 -8.87 -8.58 16.98
CA TYR A 298 -9.80 -9.11 18.00
C TYR A 298 -9.05 -9.73 19.18
N ARG A 299 -8.10 -10.62 18.89
CA ARG A 299 -7.37 -11.35 19.93
C ARG A 299 -6.60 -10.41 20.85
N LEU A 300 -5.86 -9.45 20.30
CA LEU A 300 -5.11 -8.48 21.10
C LEU A 300 -6.04 -7.62 21.95
N ALA A 301 -7.10 -7.06 21.37
CA ALA A 301 -8.06 -6.23 22.08
C ALA A 301 -8.75 -7.01 23.22
N ARG A 302 -9.12 -8.27 22.99
CA ARG A 302 -9.72 -9.14 24.03
C ARG A 302 -8.76 -9.41 25.19
N HIS A 303 -7.49 -9.72 24.90
CA HIS A 303 -6.49 -9.93 25.94
C HIS A 303 -6.21 -8.64 26.72
N ASP A 304 -6.11 -7.51 26.00
CA ASP A 304 -5.85 -6.21 26.63
C ASP A 304 -7.00 -5.79 27.53
N ARG A 305 -8.25 -5.90 27.09
CA ARG A 305 -9.42 -5.56 27.90
C ARG A 305 -9.53 -6.43 29.17
N LYS A 306 -9.12 -7.70 29.07
CA LYS A 306 -9.08 -8.59 30.23
C LYS A 306 -8.00 -8.17 31.24
N GLN A 307 -6.84 -7.77 30.76
CA GLN A 307 -5.71 -7.39 31.62
C GLN A 307 -5.80 -5.95 32.10
N PHE A 308 -6.36 -5.07 31.30
CA PHE A 308 -6.47 -3.63 31.52
C PHE A 308 -7.93 -3.19 31.28
N PRO A 309 -8.82 -3.27 32.29
CA PRO A 309 -10.26 -3.01 32.10
C PRO A 309 -10.61 -1.61 31.57
N ASN A 310 -9.70 -0.66 31.72
CA ASN A 310 -9.89 0.73 31.29
C ASN A 310 -9.24 1.05 29.92
N ILE A 311 -8.62 0.07 29.26
CA ILE A 311 -8.05 0.28 27.93
C ILE A 311 -9.17 0.54 26.92
N ILE A 312 -8.98 1.55 26.08
CA ILE A 312 -9.92 1.93 25.04
C ILE A 312 -9.70 1.00 23.82
N THR A 313 -10.79 0.40 23.35
CA THR A 313 -10.85 -0.39 22.12
C THR A 313 -11.80 0.29 21.13
N ALA A 314 -11.88 -0.17 19.89
CA ALA A 314 -12.73 0.41 18.86
C ALA A 314 -14.25 0.29 19.15
N THR A 315 -14.63 -0.55 20.13
CA THR A 315 -16.00 -0.69 20.59
C THR A 315 -16.16 -0.29 22.05
N GLU A 316 -17.37 0.10 22.43
CA GLU A 316 -17.76 0.40 23.80
C GLU A 316 -17.66 -0.81 24.72
N LYS A 317 -17.64 -0.56 26.04
CA LYS A 317 -17.67 -1.62 27.06
C LYS A 317 -18.95 -2.47 26.91
N GLY A 318 -18.79 -3.78 26.98
CA GLY A 318 -19.89 -4.74 26.84
C GLY A 318 -20.03 -5.34 25.45
N ASN A 319 -19.51 -4.71 24.41
CA ASN A 319 -19.47 -5.23 23.05
C ASN A 319 -18.16 -6.01 22.77
N THR A 320 -18.13 -6.78 21.69
CA THR A 320 -16.97 -7.54 21.29
C THR A 320 -15.79 -6.59 20.97
N PRO A 321 -14.65 -6.66 21.69
CA PRO A 321 -13.56 -5.75 21.50
C PRO A 321 -12.76 -6.09 20.23
N TYR A 322 -12.34 -5.05 19.49
CA TYR A 322 -11.35 -5.15 18.42
C TYR A 322 -10.53 -3.85 18.35
N TYR A 323 -9.41 -3.89 17.64
CA TYR A 323 -8.61 -2.72 17.30
C TYR A 323 -8.76 -2.40 15.83
N THR A 324 -8.73 -1.13 15.50
CA THR A 324 -8.70 -0.65 14.11
C THR A 324 -7.43 -1.16 13.40
N ASN A 325 -7.54 -1.53 12.13
CA ASN A 325 -6.38 -1.99 11.36
C ASN A 325 -5.35 -0.87 11.22
N SER A 326 -4.09 -1.19 11.42
CA SER A 326 -2.93 -0.30 11.24
C SER A 326 -3.19 1.15 11.71
N SER A 327 -3.06 2.14 10.82
CA SER A 327 -3.38 3.56 11.04
C SER A 327 -4.62 4.01 10.26
N HIS A 328 -5.56 3.10 9.99
CA HIS A 328 -6.83 3.46 9.39
C HIS A 328 -7.73 4.25 10.34
N LEU A 329 -8.63 5.04 9.76
CA LEU A 329 -9.73 5.65 10.51
C LEU A 329 -10.68 4.59 11.06
N PRO A 330 -11.38 4.87 12.19
CA PRO A 330 -12.48 4.04 12.64
C PRO A 330 -13.50 3.82 11.52
N VAL A 331 -13.98 2.59 11.36
CA VAL A 331 -14.88 2.21 10.25
C VAL A 331 -16.23 2.93 10.27
N GLY A 332 -16.60 3.53 11.40
CA GLY A 332 -17.83 4.34 11.58
C GLY A 332 -17.61 5.85 11.50
N PHE A 333 -16.42 6.33 11.14
CA PHE A 333 -16.08 7.75 11.23
C PHE A 333 -16.93 8.63 10.29
N THR A 334 -16.94 8.35 8.99
CA THR A 334 -17.62 9.20 8.00
C THR A 334 -18.28 8.39 6.90
N SER A 335 -19.31 8.95 6.27
CA SER A 335 -19.90 8.47 5.01
C SER A 335 -19.35 9.17 3.78
N ASP A 336 -18.51 10.20 3.94
CA ASP A 336 -17.83 10.89 2.85
C ASP A 336 -16.47 10.24 2.58
N VAL A 337 -16.30 9.68 1.38
CA VAL A 337 -15.08 9.01 0.98
C VAL A 337 -13.89 9.97 0.85
N PHE A 338 -14.12 11.19 0.39
CA PHE A 338 -13.05 12.16 0.16
C PHE A 338 -12.54 12.74 1.48
N THR A 339 -13.43 13.00 2.45
CA THR A 339 -13.01 13.34 3.82
C THR A 339 -12.11 12.26 4.44
N ALA A 340 -12.45 10.98 4.24
CA ALA A 340 -11.61 9.88 4.72
C ALA A 340 -10.26 9.82 3.98
N LEU A 341 -10.26 10.03 2.67
CA LEU A 341 -9.06 10.04 1.84
C LEU A 341 -8.14 11.21 2.19
N ASP A 342 -8.67 12.40 2.46
CA ASP A 342 -7.90 13.58 2.87
C ASP A 342 -7.05 13.32 4.12
N ILE A 343 -7.60 12.55 5.06
CA ILE A 343 -6.88 12.16 6.30
C ILE A 343 -5.90 11.01 6.04
N GLN A 344 -6.29 10.03 5.22
CA GLN A 344 -5.51 8.81 5.05
C GLN A 344 -4.36 8.93 4.05
N ASP A 345 -4.43 9.87 3.10
CA ASP A 345 -3.47 9.96 1.99
C ASP A 345 -2.02 10.04 2.47
N GLU A 346 -1.71 10.95 3.40
CA GLU A 346 -0.36 11.09 3.93
C GLU A 346 0.11 9.88 4.75
N LEU A 347 -0.79 9.31 5.56
CA LEU A 347 -0.44 8.19 6.44
C LEU A 347 -0.17 6.91 5.64
N GLN A 348 -0.99 6.65 4.61
CA GLN A 348 -0.87 5.43 3.81
C GLN A 348 0.38 5.42 2.93
N THR A 349 0.90 6.58 2.54
CA THR A 349 2.15 6.69 1.76
C THR A 349 3.42 6.37 2.57
N LEU A 350 3.33 6.38 3.90
CA LEU A 350 4.47 6.07 4.78
C LEU A 350 4.75 4.57 4.92
N TYR A 351 3.81 3.71 4.55
CA TYR A 351 4.04 2.27 4.56
C TYR A 351 4.80 1.81 3.32
N THR A 352 5.66 0.83 3.50
CA THR A 352 6.38 0.17 2.40
C THR A 352 5.74 -1.17 2.01
N SER A 353 4.68 -1.57 2.72
CA SER A 353 3.96 -2.83 2.49
C SER A 353 2.55 -2.78 3.09
N GLY A 354 1.64 -3.58 2.55
CA GLY A 354 0.34 -3.90 3.12
C GLY A 354 -0.70 -2.79 3.16
N THR A 355 -0.39 -1.60 2.68
CA THR A 355 -1.34 -0.49 2.69
C THR A 355 -2.41 -0.66 1.62
N VAL A 356 -3.67 -0.43 1.99
CA VAL A 356 -4.80 -0.39 1.06
C VAL A 356 -5.93 0.45 1.64
N PHE A 357 -6.55 1.25 0.80
CA PHE A 357 -7.77 1.96 1.16
C PHE A 357 -8.99 1.23 0.58
N HIS A 358 -9.92 0.86 1.45
CA HIS A 358 -11.18 0.22 1.08
C HIS A 358 -12.30 1.24 1.02
N VAL A 359 -12.86 1.47 -0.16
CA VAL A 359 -14.09 2.24 -0.33
C VAL A 359 -15.27 1.30 -0.07
N PHE A 360 -15.69 1.17 1.19
CA PHE A 360 -16.81 0.32 1.56
C PHE A 360 -18.13 0.91 1.11
N LEU A 361 -18.85 0.18 0.24
CA LEU A 361 -20.13 0.56 -0.32
C LEU A 361 -21.24 -0.35 0.21
N GLY A 362 -22.42 0.22 0.52
CA GLY A 362 -23.56 -0.55 1.00
C GLY A 362 -24.18 -1.45 -0.08
N GLN A 363 -23.96 -1.11 -1.33
CA GLN A 363 -24.48 -1.80 -2.51
C GLN A 363 -23.57 -1.56 -3.72
N LYS A 364 -23.88 -2.19 -4.85
CA LYS A 364 -23.15 -1.97 -6.10
C LYS A 364 -23.29 -0.51 -6.58
N LEU A 365 -22.32 -0.04 -7.34
CA LEU A 365 -22.44 1.24 -8.03
C LEU A 365 -23.44 1.15 -9.20
N PRO A 366 -24.12 2.25 -9.53
CA PRO A 366 -25.24 2.24 -10.50
C PRO A 366 -24.80 1.89 -11.93
N SER A 367 -23.54 2.18 -12.27
CA SER A 367 -23.03 1.90 -13.62
C SER A 367 -21.50 1.77 -13.63
N TRP A 368 -20.97 1.25 -14.74
CA TRP A 368 -19.53 1.17 -14.96
C TRP A 368 -18.88 2.58 -15.04
N GLU A 369 -19.60 3.58 -15.58
CA GLU A 369 -19.12 4.97 -15.64
C GLU A 369 -18.95 5.58 -14.25
N ALA A 370 -19.89 5.32 -13.34
CA ALA A 370 -19.79 5.77 -11.94
C ALA A 370 -18.55 5.16 -11.26
N SER A 371 -18.30 3.88 -11.52
CA SER A 371 -17.12 3.18 -11.02
C SER A 371 -15.82 3.74 -11.61
N ALA A 372 -15.75 3.91 -12.94
CA ALA A 372 -14.61 4.49 -13.63
C ALA A 372 -14.30 5.91 -13.12
N LYS A 373 -15.33 6.75 -12.99
CA LYS A 373 -15.20 8.12 -12.50
C LYS A 373 -14.67 8.18 -11.08
N LEU A 374 -15.12 7.29 -10.19
CA LEU A 374 -14.65 7.25 -8.81
C LEU A 374 -13.20 6.78 -8.73
N VAL A 375 -12.85 5.69 -9.44
CA VAL A 375 -11.47 5.18 -9.51
C VAL A 375 -10.53 6.26 -10.05
N ARG A 376 -10.92 6.93 -11.15
CA ARG A 376 -10.17 8.02 -11.75
C ARG A 376 -9.97 9.20 -10.80
N LYS A 377 -11.05 9.66 -10.13
CA LYS A 377 -10.97 10.75 -9.15
C LYS A 377 -9.99 10.45 -8.02
N ILE A 378 -10.00 9.22 -7.51
CA ILE A 378 -9.05 8.81 -6.46
C ILE A 378 -7.62 8.82 -7.01
N ALA A 379 -7.39 8.23 -8.18
CA ALA A 379 -6.06 8.14 -8.78
C ALA A 379 -5.45 9.51 -9.08
N GLU A 380 -6.25 10.44 -9.62
CA GLU A 380 -5.78 11.76 -10.04
C GLU A 380 -5.59 12.75 -8.87
N ASN A 381 -6.30 12.58 -7.75
CA ASN A 381 -6.28 13.56 -6.65
C ASN A 381 -5.52 13.11 -5.40
N TYR A 382 -5.15 11.82 -5.28
CA TYR A 382 -4.50 11.28 -4.10
C TYR A 382 -3.22 10.52 -4.46
N ARG A 383 -2.25 10.56 -3.55
CA ARG A 383 -1.00 9.79 -3.64
C ARG A 383 -1.14 8.37 -3.10
N LEU A 384 -2.32 8.06 -2.61
CA LEU A 384 -2.67 6.75 -2.06
C LEU A 384 -2.22 5.63 -3.01
N PRO A 385 -1.31 4.74 -2.56
CA PRO A 385 -0.65 3.81 -3.48
C PRO A 385 -1.52 2.65 -3.96
N TYR A 386 -2.54 2.26 -3.15
CA TYR A 386 -3.33 1.06 -3.42
C TYR A 386 -4.73 1.18 -2.83
N TYR A 387 -5.75 0.93 -3.61
CA TYR A 387 -7.13 1.05 -3.17
C TYR A 387 -8.07 0.12 -3.94
N THR A 388 -9.28 -0.06 -3.42
CA THR A 388 -10.33 -0.87 -4.05
C THR A 388 -11.71 -0.37 -3.67
N LEU A 389 -12.67 -0.51 -4.59
CA LEU A 389 -14.08 -0.32 -4.28
C LEU A 389 -14.63 -1.63 -3.70
N SER A 390 -15.40 -1.55 -2.64
CA SER A 390 -15.82 -2.74 -1.87
C SER A 390 -17.34 -2.73 -1.63
N PRO A 391 -18.16 -3.04 -2.66
CA PRO A 391 -19.60 -3.17 -2.50
C PRO A 391 -19.96 -4.36 -1.61
N THR A 392 -21.09 -4.26 -0.92
CA THR A 392 -21.72 -5.38 -0.23
C THR A 392 -22.77 -5.99 -1.14
N TYR A 393 -22.86 -7.32 -1.20
CA TYR A 393 -23.85 -8.04 -1.97
C TYR A 393 -24.24 -9.33 -1.27
N SER A 394 -25.34 -9.93 -1.70
CA SER A 394 -25.82 -11.19 -1.14
C SER A 394 -26.03 -12.24 -2.22
N ILE A 395 -25.92 -13.51 -1.87
CA ILE A 395 -26.14 -14.64 -2.78
C ILE A 395 -27.25 -15.54 -2.24
N CYS A 396 -28.28 -15.72 -3.04
CA CYS A 396 -29.29 -16.74 -2.82
C CYS A 396 -28.98 -17.98 -3.65
N GLN A 397 -28.96 -19.15 -3.05
CA GLN A 397 -28.68 -20.40 -3.79
C GLN A 397 -29.64 -20.67 -4.95
N SER A 398 -30.88 -20.14 -4.90
CA SER A 398 -31.90 -20.35 -5.93
C SER A 398 -32.04 -19.20 -6.91
N HIS A 399 -31.67 -17.96 -6.52
CA HIS A 399 -31.87 -16.75 -7.33
C HIS A 399 -30.57 -16.00 -7.64
N GLY A 400 -29.41 -16.52 -7.21
CA GLY A 400 -28.10 -15.94 -7.47
C GLY A 400 -27.86 -14.62 -6.76
N TYR A 401 -27.26 -13.66 -7.46
CA TYR A 401 -26.83 -12.36 -6.96
C TYR A 401 -28.00 -11.45 -6.55
N LEU A 402 -27.86 -10.86 -5.38
CA LEU A 402 -28.76 -9.84 -4.83
C LEU A 402 -27.94 -8.62 -4.42
N ASP A 403 -28.43 -7.43 -4.71
CA ASP A 403 -27.73 -6.19 -4.39
C ASP A 403 -27.84 -5.86 -2.89
N GLY A 404 -26.76 -5.39 -2.30
CA GLY A 404 -26.71 -4.96 -0.91
C GLY A 404 -26.75 -6.09 0.13
N GLU A 405 -26.95 -5.68 1.38
CA GLU A 405 -26.98 -6.55 2.56
C GLU A 405 -28.41 -7.12 2.75
N GLN A 406 -28.60 -8.37 2.36
CA GLN A 406 -29.88 -9.05 2.46
C GLN A 406 -29.70 -10.44 3.07
N TYR A 407 -30.08 -10.63 4.33
CA TYR A 407 -30.00 -11.92 5.04
C TYR A 407 -31.09 -12.93 4.64
N LYS A 408 -32.14 -12.46 3.97
CA LYS A 408 -33.20 -13.28 3.41
C LYS A 408 -33.46 -12.85 1.96
N CYS A 409 -33.62 -13.83 1.09
CA CYS A 409 -33.95 -13.56 -0.29
C CYS A 409 -35.33 -12.90 -0.41
N PRO A 410 -35.46 -11.74 -1.07
CA PRO A 410 -36.75 -11.07 -1.23
C PRO A 410 -37.74 -11.85 -2.12
N ILE A 411 -37.22 -12.78 -2.95
CA ILE A 411 -38.04 -13.57 -3.88
C ILE A 411 -38.58 -14.84 -3.22
N CYS A 412 -37.74 -15.60 -2.48
CA CYS A 412 -38.15 -16.91 -1.93
C CYS A 412 -38.09 -17.00 -0.40
N GLY A 413 -37.69 -15.94 0.31
CA GLY A 413 -37.59 -15.91 1.77
C GLY A 413 -36.48 -16.75 2.41
N ARG A 414 -35.73 -17.52 1.62
CA ARG A 414 -34.63 -18.36 2.13
C ARG A 414 -33.45 -17.50 2.63
N LYS A 415 -32.67 -18.07 3.54
CA LYS A 415 -31.41 -17.45 3.99
C LYS A 415 -30.44 -17.26 2.82
N THR A 416 -29.73 -16.16 2.83
CA THR A 416 -28.72 -15.79 1.85
C THR A 416 -27.35 -15.72 2.50
N GLU A 417 -26.29 -15.76 1.71
CA GLU A 417 -24.93 -15.48 2.12
C GLU A 417 -24.64 -14.00 1.82
N VAL A 418 -24.39 -13.20 2.86
CA VAL A 418 -24.03 -11.78 2.70
C VAL A 418 -22.51 -11.67 2.55
N TYR A 419 -22.05 -11.17 1.43
CA TYR A 419 -20.64 -11.01 1.12
C TYR A 419 -20.19 -9.56 1.31
N SER A 420 -19.14 -9.39 2.07
CA SER A 420 -18.40 -8.14 2.18
C SER A 420 -16.91 -8.44 2.31
N ARG A 421 -16.09 -7.43 2.04
CA ARG A 421 -14.63 -7.58 2.15
C ARG A 421 -14.23 -7.56 3.62
N ILE A 422 -13.67 -8.67 4.11
CA ILE A 422 -13.25 -8.75 5.51
C ILE A 422 -12.01 -7.90 5.78
N THR A 423 -10.97 -8.11 4.99
CA THR A 423 -9.76 -7.30 4.96
C THR A 423 -9.19 -7.22 3.54
N GLY A 424 -8.84 -8.29 2.89
CA GLY A 424 -8.26 -8.35 1.54
C GLY A 424 -9.06 -9.15 0.55
N TYR A 425 -10.07 -9.88 1.01
CA TYR A 425 -10.87 -10.77 0.20
C TYR A 425 -12.33 -10.80 0.69
N TYR A 426 -13.23 -11.21 -0.19
CA TYR A 426 -14.63 -11.37 0.14
C TYR A 426 -14.89 -12.69 0.87
N ARG A 427 -15.74 -12.64 1.88
CA ARG A 427 -16.20 -13.82 2.60
C ARG A 427 -17.61 -13.56 3.14
N PRO A 428 -18.48 -14.59 3.23
CA PRO A 428 -19.75 -14.43 3.91
C PRO A 428 -19.57 -13.89 5.31
N VAL A 429 -20.25 -12.79 5.63
CA VAL A 429 -20.15 -12.09 6.93
C VAL A 429 -20.48 -13.03 8.08
N GLN A 430 -21.39 -13.98 7.85
CA GLN A 430 -21.79 -15.00 8.81
C GLN A 430 -20.64 -15.93 9.25
N ASN A 431 -19.54 -15.97 8.48
CA ASN A 431 -18.37 -16.82 8.74
C ASN A 431 -17.17 -16.02 9.28
N TRP A 432 -17.37 -14.75 9.68
CA TRP A 432 -16.32 -13.93 10.24
C TRP A 432 -16.11 -14.23 11.73
N ASN A 433 -14.92 -13.93 12.24
CA ASN A 433 -14.71 -13.97 13.69
C ASN A 433 -15.49 -12.84 14.37
N ASP A 434 -15.76 -13.00 15.68
CA ASP A 434 -16.60 -12.09 16.46
C ASP A 434 -16.16 -10.62 16.36
N GLY A 435 -14.84 -10.35 16.40
CA GLY A 435 -14.31 -8.99 16.31
C GLY A 435 -14.53 -8.35 14.93
N LYS A 436 -14.39 -9.12 13.86
CA LYS A 436 -14.68 -8.64 12.52
C LYS A 436 -16.18 -8.53 12.22
N ALA A 437 -16.99 -9.40 12.80
CA ALA A 437 -18.43 -9.27 12.73
C ALA A 437 -18.91 -8.00 13.47
N GLU A 438 -18.29 -7.68 14.61
CA GLU A 438 -18.57 -6.41 15.31
C GLU A 438 -18.09 -5.18 14.52
N GLU A 439 -16.90 -5.24 13.93
CA GLU A 439 -16.41 -4.19 13.02
C GLU A 439 -17.39 -3.95 11.86
N PHE A 440 -17.93 -5.02 11.27
CA PHE A 440 -18.89 -4.91 10.17
C PHE A 440 -20.18 -4.18 10.60
N LYS A 441 -20.71 -4.46 11.79
CA LYS A 441 -21.89 -3.75 12.34
C LYS A 441 -21.60 -2.26 12.55
N ASN A 442 -20.38 -1.93 12.96
CA ASN A 442 -19.97 -0.54 13.20
C ASN A 442 -19.56 0.18 11.91
N ARG A 443 -19.47 -0.54 10.78
CA ARG A 443 -19.00 0.00 9.51
C ARG A 443 -20.03 0.95 8.92
N LYS A 444 -19.63 2.20 8.70
CA LYS A 444 -20.38 3.18 7.94
C LYS A 444 -19.97 3.11 6.48
N THR A 445 -20.91 2.82 5.61
CA THR A 445 -20.66 2.77 4.17
C THR A 445 -20.55 4.16 3.60
N TYR A 446 -19.68 4.34 2.61
CA TYR A 446 -19.53 5.61 1.92
C TYR A 446 -20.70 5.86 0.98
N ASP A 447 -21.25 7.06 1.04
CA ASP A 447 -22.27 7.55 0.10
C ASP A 447 -21.59 8.39 -0.98
N ILE A 448 -21.41 7.79 -2.15
CA ILE A 448 -20.71 8.43 -3.26
C ILE A 448 -21.51 9.60 -3.87
N ALA A 449 -22.84 9.57 -3.76
CA ALA A 449 -23.68 10.63 -4.31
C ALA A 449 -23.55 11.95 -3.53
N THR A 450 -23.31 11.87 -2.23
CA THR A 450 -23.15 13.03 -1.35
C THR A 450 -21.69 13.37 -1.04
N SER A 451 -20.75 12.52 -1.43
CA SER A 451 -19.31 12.75 -1.19
C SER A 451 -18.76 13.89 -2.06
N VAL A 452 -18.09 14.85 -1.42
CA VAL A 452 -17.56 16.06 -2.06
C VAL A 452 -16.03 16.07 -2.01
N LEU A 453 -15.41 16.25 -3.17
CA LEU A 453 -13.96 16.45 -3.27
C LEU A 453 -13.63 17.89 -2.84
N HIS A 454 -13.02 18.04 -1.66
CA HIS A 454 -12.71 19.34 -1.06
C HIS A 454 -11.40 19.95 -1.53
N LYS A 455 -10.44 19.14 -1.97
CA LYS A 455 -9.14 19.59 -2.44
C LYS A 455 -8.90 19.11 -3.88
N ASN A 456 -8.63 20.05 -4.78
CA ASN A 456 -7.93 19.71 -6.02
C ASN A 456 -6.45 19.56 -5.67
N HIS A 457 -6.01 18.34 -5.38
CA HIS A 457 -4.57 18.06 -5.15
C HIS A 457 -3.70 18.32 -6.39
N HIS A 458 -4.31 18.63 -7.54
CA HIS A 458 -3.60 19.10 -8.72
C HIS A 458 -2.91 20.46 -8.55
N GLU A 459 -3.30 21.25 -7.53
CA GLU A 459 -2.68 22.57 -7.30
C GLU A 459 -1.53 22.56 -6.28
N THR A 460 -1.19 21.40 -5.69
CA THR A 460 -0.03 21.29 -4.79
C THR A 460 1.22 20.72 -5.47
N SER A 461 1.19 20.49 -6.79
CA SER A 461 2.41 20.39 -7.57
C SER A 461 2.75 21.79 -8.10
N CYS A 462 3.65 22.49 -7.39
CA CYS A 462 4.38 23.63 -7.91
C CYS A 462 3.54 24.83 -8.38
N ASN A 463 2.82 25.48 -7.46
CA ASN A 463 2.70 26.93 -7.52
C ASN A 463 3.66 27.57 -6.50
N VAL A 464 4.93 27.27 -6.62
CA VAL A 464 5.88 28.35 -6.55
C VAL A 464 5.63 29.13 -7.85
N LYS A 465 4.86 30.22 -7.75
CA LYS A 465 4.90 31.24 -8.79
C LYS A 465 6.37 31.45 -9.10
N HIS A 466 6.79 31.14 -10.30
CA HIS A 466 7.92 31.76 -10.89
C HIS A 466 7.58 33.24 -10.97
N ASP A 467 7.87 33.97 -9.90
CA ASP A 467 8.25 35.34 -10.07
C ASP A 467 9.54 35.26 -10.86
N GLU A 468 9.43 35.68 -12.09
CA GLU A 468 10.56 35.90 -12.97
C GLU A 468 11.57 36.77 -12.23
N ALA A 469 12.82 36.27 -12.26
CA ALA A 469 14.02 37.06 -12.10
C ALA A 469 14.01 38.12 -10.99
N ASN A 470 14.23 37.66 -9.76
CA ASN A 470 15.15 38.37 -8.91
C ASN A 470 16.37 37.47 -8.74
N ASP A 471 17.52 37.89 -9.26
CA ASP A 471 18.84 37.35 -8.96
C ASP A 471 19.07 37.50 -7.44
N ALA A 472 18.49 36.58 -6.68
CA ALA A 472 18.56 36.58 -5.25
C ALA A 472 19.89 35.94 -4.82
N LYS A 473 20.71 36.74 -4.16
CA LYS A 473 21.93 36.38 -3.44
C LYS A 473 21.61 35.52 -2.21
N GLU A 474 20.91 34.37 -2.41
CA GLU A 474 20.52 33.51 -1.29
C GLU A 474 21.26 32.16 -1.34
N LEU A 475 21.56 31.61 -0.15
CA LEU A 475 22.20 30.31 -0.03
C LEU A 475 21.24 29.20 -0.52
N MET A 476 21.74 28.27 -1.32
CA MET A 476 20.96 27.14 -1.83
C MET A 476 21.55 25.83 -1.31
N LEU A 477 20.73 25.00 -0.65
CA LEU A 477 21.14 23.67 -0.17
C LEU A 477 20.52 22.57 -1.02
N PHE A 478 21.32 21.95 -1.85
CA PHE A 478 20.93 20.79 -2.65
C PHE A 478 20.93 19.53 -1.79
N THR A 479 19.80 18.85 -1.73
CA THR A 479 19.60 17.66 -0.90
C THR A 479 18.87 16.58 -1.68
N THR A 480 18.92 15.34 -1.21
CA THR A 480 18.04 14.26 -1.66
C THR A 480 17.21 13.76 -0.50
N LYS A 481 16.01 13.23 -0.78
CA LYS A 481 15.03 12.80 0.24
C LYS A 481 15.56 11.69 1.17
N THR A 482 16.45 10.87 0.65
CA THR A 482 16.92 9.65 1.34
C THR A 482 18.30 9.78 1.99
N CYS A 483 18.96 10.93 1.86
CA CYS A 483 20.35 11.13 2.30
C CYS A 483 20.46 11.50 3.79
N PRO A 484 21.04 10.69 4.67
CA PRO A 484 21.25 11.00 6.09
C PRO A 484 22.12 12.25 6.29
N ASN A 485 23.13 12.41 5.46
CA ASN A 485 24.02 13.57 5.49
C ASN A 485 23.29 14.89 5.14
N CYS A 486 22.24 14.80 4.31
CA CYS A 486 21.41 15.95 3.97
C CYS A 486 20.57 16.41 5.17
N LYS A 487 20.05 15.47 5.96
CA LYS A 487 19.35 15.79 7.22
C LYS A 487 20.29 16.45 8.22
N MET A 488 21.52 15.93 8.35
CA MET A 488 22.54 16.51 9.22
C MET A 488 22.92 17.94 8.79
N ALA A 489 23.08 18.18 7.49
CA ALA A 489 23.38 19.51 6.95
C ALA A 489 22.24 20.51 7.26
N LYS A 490 20.98 20.11 7.08
CA LYS A 490 19.80 20.91 7.45
C LYS A 490 19.81 21.24 8.94
N MET A 491 19.96 20.25 9.81
CA MET A 491 20.01 20.45 11.27
C MET A 491 21.13 21.40 11.69
N LEU A 492 22.31 21.35 11.07
CA LEU A 492 23.43 22.22 11.39
C LEU A 492 23.16 23.67 10.98
N LEU A 493 22.61 23.91 9.79
CA LEU A 493 22.24 25.23 9.29
C LEU A 493 21.09 25.83 10.11
N ASP A 494 20.05 25.03 10.42
CA ASP A 494 18.91 25.45 11.24
C ASP A 494 19.36 25.83 12.69
N LYS A 495 20.23 25.00 13.28
CA LYS A 495 20.82 25.28 14.61
C LYS A 495 21.68 26.55 14.63
N ALA A 496 22.33 26.85 13.52
CA ALA A 496 23.12 28.06 13.34
C ALA A 496 22.28 29.30 12.95
N ASN A 497 20.96 29.12 12.77
CA ASN A 497 20.03 30.17 12.35
C ASN A 497 20.37 30.78 10.97
N ILE A 498 21.00 30.00 10.09
CA ILE A 498 21.39 30.40 8.74
C ILE A 498 20.23 30.07 7.78
N LYS A 499 19.68 31.10 7.13
CA LYS A 499 18.60 30.92 6.13
C LYS A 499 19.18 30.38 4.81
N TYR A 500 18.52 29.40 4.24
CA TYR A 500 18.86 28.81 2.96
C TYR A 500 17.60 28.37 2.21
N ILE A 501 17.69 28.24 0.87
CA ILE A 501 16.64 27.66 0.03
C ILE A 501 16.93 26.17 -0.09
N PRO A 502 16.07 25.29 0.41
CA PRO A 502 16.22 23.85 0.23
C PRO A 502 15.81 23.45 -1.19
N ILE A 503 16.74 22.80 -1.93
CA ILE A 503 16.51 22.31 -3.28
C ILE A 503 16.61 20.80 -3.29
N ASP A 504 15.58 20.14 -3.76
CA ASP A 504 15.62 18.69 -4.01
C ASP A 504 16.34 18.43 -5.33
N ALA A 505 17.53 17.82 -5.24
CA ALA A 505 18.36 17.57 -6.42
C ALA A 505 17.78 16.53 -7.38
N GLU A 506 16.87 15.70 -6.90
CA GLU A 506 16.19 14.66 -7.71
C GLU A 506 14.97 15.24 -8.44
N GLU A 507 14.27 16.18 -7.81
CA GLU A 507 13.11 16.86 -8.40
C GLU A 507 13.51 18.00 -9.35
N GLN A 508 14.52 18.78 -8.96
CA GLN A 508 14.95 19.97 -9.73
C GLN A 508 16.20 19.68 -10.58
N LYS A 509 16.08 18.71 -11.50
CA LYS A 509 17.17 18.25 -12.35
C LYS A 509 17.79 19.35 -13.23
N GLU A 510 17.02 20.33 -13.67
CA GLU A 510 17.51 21.46 -14.46
C GLU A 510 18.44 22.37 -13.64
N LEU A 511 18.05 22.70 -12.40
CA LEU A 511 18.91 23.47 -11.48
C LEU A 511 20.16 22.67 -11.09
N THR A 512 20.00 21.37 -10.83
CA THR A 512 21.10 20.46 -10.50
C THR A 512 22.14 20.41 -11.62
N LYS A 513 21.69 20.41 -12.90
CA LYS A 513 22.57 20.49 -14.07
C LYS A 513 23.17 21.88 -14.24
N LYS A 514 22.36 22.96 -14.09
CA LYS A 514 22.80 24.35 -14.23
C LYS A 514 23.97 24.65 -13.27
N PHE A 515 23.91 24.16 -12.03
CA PHE A 515 24.96 24.37 -11.04
C PHE A 515 25.98 23.22 -10.95
N ALA A 516 25.94 22.27 -11.87
CA ALA A 516 26.85 21.11 -11.95
C ALA A 516 26.97 20.33 -10.63
N ILE A 517 25.85 20.17 -9.88
CA ILE A 517 25.80 19.45 -8.60
C ILE A 517 25.98 17.95 -8.84
N ARG A 518 27.01 17.36 -8.24
CA ARG A 518 27.36 15.94 -8.40
C ARG A 518 27.13 15.09 -7.14
N LYS A 519 26.91 15.74 -5.99
CA LYS A 519 26.74 15.09 -4.68
C LYS A 519 25.69 15.83 -3.85
N ALA A 520 25.11 15.16 -2.87
CA ALA A 520 24.25 15.75 -1.87
C ALA A 520 24.69 15.28 -0.46
N PRO A 521 24.70 16.17 0.55
CA PRO A 521 24.33 17.57 0.50
C PRO A 521 25.38 18.47 -0.16
N THR A 522 24.95 19.46 -0.92
CA THR A 522 25.79 20.54 -1.45
C THR A 522 25.17 21.89 -1.13
N LEU A 523 25.91 22.75 -0.41
CA LEU A 523 25.53 24.12 -0.14
C LEU A 523 26.23 25.05 -1.14
N LEU A 524 25.46 25.87 -1.86
CA LEU A 524 25.96 26.96 -2.69
C LEU A 524 25.82 28.27 -1.96
N VAL A 525 26.96 28.98 -1.80
CA VAL A 525 27.06 30.29 -1.15
C VAL A 525 27.36 31.32 -2.22
N PRO A 526 26.51 32.34 -2.41
CA PRO A 526 26.72 33.36 -3.43
C PRO A 526 27.89 34.26 -3.07
N LYS A 527 28.75 34.57 -4.05
CA LYS A 527 29.83 35.53 -3.95
C LYS A 527 29.43 36.91 -4.49
N GLN A 528 30.18 37.94 -4.14
CA GLN A 528 29.93 39.32 -4.59
C GLN A 528 30.09 39.48 -6.13
N ASP A 529 30.85 38.61 -6.77
CA ASP A 529 31.10 38.59 -8.20
C ASP A 529 30.02 37.88 -9.02
N GLY A 530 28.93 37.39 -8.38
CA GLY A 530 27.85 36.66 -9.00
C GLY A 530 28.12 35.15 -9.21
N THR A 531 29.27 34.66 -8.74
CA THR A 531 29.59 33.22 -8.71
C THR A 531 29.17 32.59 -7.38
N TYR A 532 29.21 31.25 -7.32
CA TYR A 532 28.87 30.49 -6.11
C TYR A 532 30.08 29.70 -5.61
N GLU A 533 30.28 29.72 -4.32
CA GLU A 533 31.18 28.80 -3.64
C GLU A 533 30.46 27.55 -3.21
N THR A 534 31.08 26.39 -3.39
CA THR A 534 30.45 25.08 -3.24
C THR A 534 31.02 24.31 -2.07
N TYR A 535 30.14 23.87 -1.16
CA TYR A 535 30.46 23.02 -0.02
C TYR A 535 29.69 21.70 -0.16
N ASP A 536 30.35 20.65 -0.67
CA ASP A 536 29.76 19.42 -1.20
C ASP A 536 29.71 18.24 -0.19
N ASN A 537 29.83 18.51 1.09
CA ASN A 537 29.67 17.53 2.17
C ASN A 537 29.41 18.20 3.53
N VAL A 538 28.95 17.42 4.50
CA VAL A 538 28.59 17.91 5.85
C VAL A 538 29.76 18.56 6.58
N SER A 539 30.97 18.03 6.42
CA SER A 539 32.17 18.59 7.10
C SER A 539 32.53 19.98 6.59
N LEU A 540 32.43 20.20 5.27
CA LEU A 540 32.65 21.51 4.67
C LEU A 540 31.52 22.48 5.01
N ILE A 541 30.26 22.02 5.03
CA ILE A 541 29.12 22.84 5.48
C ILE A 541 29.30 23.27 6.94
N LYS A 542 29.74 22.36 7.80
CA LYS A 542 30.06 22.69 9.21
C LYS A 542 31.17 23.72 9.31
N LYS A 543 32.24 23.60 8.53
CA LYS A 543 33.33 24.58 8.47
C LYS A 543 32.83 25.96 8.03
N TYR A 544 31.97 26.01 6.98
CA TYR A 544 31.34 27.25 6.56
C TYR A 544 30.53 27.92 7.68
N ILE A 545 29.75 27.14 8.45
CA ILE A 545 28.98 27.63 9.60
C ILE A 545 29.90 28.24 10.66
N GLU A 546 31.01 27.56 11.00
CA GLU A 546 31.97 28.03 11.98
C GLU A 546 32.70 29.32 11.53
N GLU A 547 32.92 29.47 10.22
CA GLU A 547 33.54 30.66 9.62
C GLU A 547 32.57 31.84 9.52
N SER A 548 31.27 31.55 9.27
CA SER A 548 30.22 32.58 9.14
C SER A 548 29.73 33.15 10.49
N GLN A 549 30.08 32.50 11.59
CA GLN A 549 29.76 32.97 12.97
C GLN A 549 30.92 33.72 13.67
N LYS A 550 32.09 33.80 13.00
CA LYS A 550 33.22 34.63 13.44
C LYS A 550 33.15 36.02 12.83
#